data_c69b709615967cb9b83dcf1625b5ccd1
#
_entry.id   c69b709615967cb9b83dcf1625b5ccd1
#
_cell.length_a   1.000
_cell.length_b   1.000
_cell.length_c   1.000
_cell.angle_alpha   90.00
_cell.angle_beta   90.00
_cell.angle_gamma   90.00
#
_symmetry.space_group_name_H-M   'P 1'
#
loop_
_entity.id
_entity.type
_entity.pdbx_description
1 polymer ?
#
loop_
_entity_poly.entity_id
_entity_poly.type
_entity_poly.pdbx_seq_one_letter_code
_entity_poly.pdbx_strand_id
1 'polypeptide(L)'
;MWTPAAVIAVTVTVGLGACSGGESAHRAAAPKPRQDFVAQADDFRNLHTMTPVRGFYLDNRLGHLDEALAVANSPRGGTYPVGTIIQLVPQEAMVKRHKGFSPATRDWEFFFLSVAATGTTIEKRGTADVVNRFGGNCASCHQGAAARFDGVCEENHGCAPLPIGPDVFHAIQESDPRPVQ
;
A
#
# COMPACT_ATOMS: atom_id res chain seq x y z
N MET A 1 75.95 21.03 69.90
CA MET A 1 74.70 20.46 70.32
C MET A 1 73.75 20.73 69.17
N TRP A 2 73.47 19.71 68.42
CA TRP A 2 72.67 19.81 67.20
C TRP A 2 71.29 19.14 67.46
N THR A 3 70.19 19.87 67.18
CA THR A 3 68.85 19.35 67.23
C THR A 3 68.44 18.96 65.82
N PRO A 4 67.90 17.79 65.61
CA PRO A 4 67.38 17.40 64.27
C PRO A 4 65.97 17.97 63.99
N ALA A 5 65.81 18.52 62.80
CA ALA A 5 64.54 18.99 62.29
C ALA A 5 63.68 17.80 61.85
N ALA A 6 62.44 17.80 62.29
CA ALA A 6 61.44 16.83 61.87
C ALA A 6 60.86 17.17 60.46
N VAL A 7 60.97 16.24 59.53
CA VAL A 7 60.36 16.33 58.22
C VAL A 7 58.97 15.76 58.29
N ILE A 8 57.95 16.59 58.08
CA ILE A 8 56.57 16.16 57.99
C ILE A 8 56.32 15.78 56.50
N ALA A 9 56.12 14.50 56.24
CA ALA A 9 55.69 14.02 54.93
C ALA A 9 54.15 14.18 54.79
N VAL A 10 53.70 15.04 53.87
CA VAL A 10 52.33 15.19 53.50
C VAL A 10 52.05 14.22 52.37
N THR A 11 51.27 13.16 52.64
CA THR A 11 50.78 12.22 51.65
C THR A 11 49.52 12.81 51.03
N VAL A 12 49.60 13.18 49.72
CA VAL A 12 48.47 13.58 48.90
C VAL A 12 47.86 12.30 48.30
N THR A 13 46.72 11.91 48.78
CA THR A 13 45.90 10.84 48.16
C THR A 13 45.11 11.43 46.99
N VAL A 14 45.51 11.09 45.76
CA VAL A 14 44.76 11.38 44.55
C VAL A 14 43.63 10.33 44.43
N GLY A 15 42.42 10.73 44.74
CA GLY A 15 41.21 9.91 44.48
C GLY A 15 40.92 9.88 42.99
N LEU A 16 41.12 8.74 42.32
CA LEU A 16 40.60 8.46 40.99
C LEU A 16 39.07 8.25 41.09
N GLY A 17 38.33 9.31 40.84
CA GLY A 17 36.90 9.20 40.62
C GLY A 17 36.61 8.52 39.27
N ALA A 18 36.27 7.23 39.29
CA ALA A 18 35.74 6.54 38.11
C ALA A 18 34.33 7.04 37.85
N CYS A 19 34.17 7.99 36.91
CA CYS A 19 32.89 8.29 36.30
C CYS A 19 32.54 7.11 35.40
N SER A 20 31.79 6.13 35.91
CA SER A 20 31.10 5.16 35.08
C SER A 20 29.86 5.85 34.48
N GLY A 21 30.08 6.57 33.39
CA GLY A 21 29.03 7.01 32.48
C GLY A 21 28.40 5.77 31.85
N GLY A 22 27.32 5.32 32.43
CA GLY A 22 26.45 4.31 31.80
C GLY A 22 25.83 4.93 30.54
N GLU A 23 26.54 4.78 29.44
CA GLU A 23 25.99 5.04 28.10
C GLU A 23 24.95 4.02 27.84
N SER A 24 23.67 4.33 28.21
CA SER A 24 22.50 3.61 27.76
C SER A 24 22.42 3.84 26.26
N ALA A 25 23.11 3.01 25.47
CA ALA A 25 22.91 2.93 24.05
C ALA A 25 21.42 2.64 23.85
N HIS A 26 20.65 3.67 23.48
CA HIS A 26 19.31 3.51 22.97
C HIS A 26 19.41 2.62 21.73
N ARG A 27 19.26 1.31 21.94
CA ARG A 27 19.14 0.35 20.87
C ARG A 27 17.88 0.74 20.10
N ALA A 28 18.04 1.45 19.01
CA ALA A 28 16.94 1.79 18.12
C ALA A 28 16.17 0.50 17.84
N ALA A 29 14.90 0.47 18.20
CA ALA A 29 14.03 -0.67 17.91
C ALA A 29 14.12 -0.96 16.41
N ALA A 30 14.37 -2.22 16.05
CA ALA A 30 14.36 -2.63 14.65
C ALA A 30 13.06 -2.14 14.01
N PRO A 31 13.11 -1.55 12.81
CA PRO A 31 11.91 -1.07 12.14
C PRO A 31 10.93 -2.24 12.05
N LYS A 32 9.66 -2.00 12.44
CA LYS A 32 8.61 -3.01 12.31
C LYS A 32 8.58 -3.49 10.85
N PRO A 33 8.42 -4.81 10.61
CA PRO A 33 8.27 -5.33 9.27
C PRO A 33 7.19 -4.52 8.54
N ARG A 34 7.52 -4.06 7.34
CA ARG A 34 6.58 -3.27 6.54
C ARG A 34 5.45 -4.22 6.11
N GLN A 35 4.23 -3.91 6.53
CA GLN A 35 3.07 -4.68 6.10
C GLN A 35 2.95 -4.58 4.58
N ASP A 36 2.83 -5.72 3.90
CA ASP A 36 2.58 -5.81 2.47
C ASP A 36 1.48 -6.82 2.20
N PHE A 37 0.86 -6.73 1.03
CA PHE A 37 -0.14 -7.67 0.57
C PHE A 37 0.17 -8.08 -0.88
N VAL A 38 0.51 -9.34 -1.08
CA VAL A 38 0.79 -9.94 -2.39
C VAL A 38 -0.41 -10.76 -2.82
N ALA A 39 -1.27 -10.17 -3.64
CA ALA A 39 -2.51 -10.80 -4.09
C ALA A 39 -2.26 -12.12 -4.84
N GLN A 40 -3.09 -13.12 -4.55
CA GLN A 40 -3.19 -14.39 -5.22
C GLN A 40 -4.50 -14.45 -6.04
N ALA A 41 -4.66 -15.45 -6.88
CA ALA A 41 -5.85 -15.58 -7.73
C ALA A 41 -7.17 -15.59 -6.92
N ASP A 42 -7.18 -16.27 -5.78
CA ASP A 42 -8.35 -16.40 -4.91
C ASP A 42 -8.72 -15.10 -4.16
N ASP A 43 -7.85 -14.09 -4.19
CA ASP A 43 -8.16 -12.77 -3.64
C ASP A 43 -9.09 -11.97 -4.55
N PHE A 44 -9.14 -12.30 -5.85
CA PHE A 44 -10.00 -11.65 -6.84
C PHE A 44 -11.32 -12.42 -6.95
N ARG A 45 -12.27 -12.03 -6.11
CA ARG A 45 -13.59 -12.67 -6.00
C ARG A 45 -14.59 -12.05 -6.98
N ASN A 46 -15.78 -12.66 -7.06
CA ASN A 46 -16.90 -12.09 -7.80
C ASN A 46 -17.17 -10.65 -7.33
N LEU A 47 -17.41 -9.75 -8.27
CA LEU A 47 -17.62 -8.33 -7.98
C LEU A 47 -18.76 -8.10 -6.99
N HIS A 48 -19.85 -8.88 -7.09
CA HIS A 48 -21.00 -8.74 -6.20
C HIS A 48 -20.74 -9.15 -4.74
N THR A 49 -19.57 -9.74 -4.44
CA THR A 49 -19.11 -10.00 -3.06
C THR A 49 -18.21 -8.89 -2.51
N MET A 50 -17.84 -7.91 -3.33
CA MET A 50 -17.09 -6.71 -2.96
C MET A 50 -18.05 -5.55 -2.67
N THR A 51 -17.54 -4.48 -2.07
CA THR A 51 -18.35 -3.29 -1.79
C THR A 51 -18.43 -2.39 -3.04
N PRO A 52 -19.61 -2.09 -3.58
CA PRO A 52 -19.74 -1.18 -4.71
C PRO A 52 -19.47 0.26 -4.30
N VAL A 53 -18.70 0.98 -5.12
CA VAL A 53 -18.42 2.40 -4.95
C VAL A 53 -18.64 3.09 -6.30
N ARG A 54 -19.77 3.76 -6.45
CA ARG A 54 -20.18 4.40 -7.73
C ARG A 54 -20.07 3.44 -8.92
N GLY A 55 -18.99 3.50 -9.71
CA GLY A 55 -18.81 2.65 -10.90
C GLY A 55 -17.80 1.52 -10.75
N PHE A 56 -17.21 1.29 -9.57
CA PHE A 56 -16.24 0.21 -9.33
C PHE A 56 -16.53 -0.54 -8.02
N TYR A 57 -15.79 -1.61 -7.79
CA TYR A 57 -15.91 -2.44 -6.59
C TYR A 57 -14.62 -2.41 -5.78
N LEU A 58 -14.76 -2.40 -4.45
CA LEU A 58 -13.66 -2.25 -3.51
C LEU A 58 -13.71 -3.33 -2.43
N ASP A 59 -12.54 -3.87 -2.10
CA ASP A 59 -12.31 -4.75 -0.95
C ASP A 59 -10.97 -4.38 -0.28
N ASN A 60 -10.74 -4.86 0.93
CA ASN A 60 -9.43 -4.82 1.58
C ASN A 60 -9.15 -6.12 2.30
N ARG A 61 -8.08 -6.81 1.89
CA ARG A 61 -7.73 -8.15 2.38
C ARG A 61 -6.98 -8.15 3.73
N LEU A 62 -6.66 -6.98 4.26
CA LEU A 62 -5.98 -6.81 5.55
C LEU A 62 -6.87 -6.22 6.65
N GLY A 63 -8.20 -6.16 6.41
CA GLY A 63 -9.17 -5.69 7.41
C GLY A 63 -9.33 -4.17 7.48
N HIS A 64 -8.82 -3.42 6.49
CA HIS A 64 -8.90 -1.96 6.42
C HIS A 64 -9.97 -1.46 5.43
N LEU A 65 -11.08 -2.23 5.28
CA LEU A 65 -12.13 -1.88 4.33
C LEU A 65 -12.77 -0.52 4.63
N ASP A 66 -13.07 -0.23 5.89
CA ASP A 66 -13.68 1.04 6.29
C ASP A 66 -12.78 2.24 5.97
N GLU A 67 -11.47 2.09 6.19
CA GLU A 67 -10.48 3.11 5.84
C GLU A 67 -10.41 3.32 4.31
N ALA A 68 -10.44 2.23 3.53
CA ALA A 68 -10.44 2.29 2.07
C ALA A 68 -11.71 2.97 1.54
N LEU A 69 -12.88 2.65 2.11
CA LEU A 69 -14.16 3.28 1.77
C LEU A 69 -14.18 4.78 2.15
N ALA A 70 -13.58 5.14 3.28
CA ALA A 70 -13.46 6.54 3.69
C ALA A 70 -12.63 7.35 2.68
N VAL A 71 -11.53 6.77 2.15
CA VAL A 71 -10.73 7.38 1.09
C VAL A 71 -11.53 7.48 -0.21
N ALA A 72 -12.19 6.40 -0.64
CA ALA A 72 -12.98 6.37 -1.86
C ALA A 72 -14.11 7.40 -1.86
N ASN A 73 -14.74 7.65 -0.72
CA ASN A 73 -15.86 8.58 -0.57
C ASN A 73 -15.43 10.02 -0.22
N SER A 74 -14.14 10.26 -0.03
CA SER A 74 -13.62 11.59 0.31
C SER A 74 -13.51 12.48 -0.95
N PRO A 75 -14.19 13.64 -0.99
CA PRO A 75 -14.01 14.59 -2.09
C PRO A 75 -12.59 15.19 -2.15
N ARG A 76 -11.85 15.10 -1.05
CA ARG A 76 -10.45 15.53 -0.97
C ARG A 76 -9.48 14.41 -1.39
N GLY A 77 -9.97 13.18 -1.60
CA GLY A 77 -9.15 12.00 -1.83
C GLY A 77 -8.46 11.51 -0.55
N GLY A 78 -7.36 10.83 -0.70
CA GLY A 78 -6.53 10.25 0.35
C GLY A 78 -5.64 9.15 -0.22
N THR A 79 -4.83 8.52 0.63
CA THR A 79 -4.02 7.34 0.27
C THR A 79 -4.75 6.09 0.73
N TYR A 80 -4.97 5.16 -0.20
CA TYR A 80 -5.60 3.88 0.14
C TYR A 80 -4.69 3.02 1.03
N PRO A 81 -5.24 2.33 2.02
CA PRO A 81 -4.49 1.42 2.87
C PRO A 81 -3.97 0.21 2.08
N VAL A 82 -2.85 -0.36 2.53
CA VAL A 82 -2.28 -1.59 1.96
C VAL A 82 -3.33 -2.72 1.98
N GLY A 83 -3.33 -3.55 0.95
CA GLY A 83 -4.29 -4.65 0.81
C GLY A 83 -5.62 -4.24 0.18
N THR A 84 -5.81 -2.95 -0.17
CA THR A 84 -6.98 -2.52 -0.95
C THR A 84 -6.93 -3.13 -2.35
N ILE A 85 -8.04 -3.73 -2.76
CA ILE A 85 -8.29 -4.24 -4.11
C ILE A 85 -9.39 -3.39 -4.72
N ILE A 86 -9.17 -2.89 -5.94
CA ILE A 86 -10.17 -2.21 -6.75
C ILE A 86 -10.35 -2.97 -8.06
N GLN A 87 -11.59 -3.25 -8.43
CA GLN A 87 -11.95 -3.83 -9.72
C GLN A 87 -13.04 -2.98 -10.39
N LEU A 88 -12.80 -2.59 -11.64
CA LEU A 88 -13.80 -1.95 -12.48
C LEU A 88 -14.66 -2.99 -13.20
N VAL A 89 -13.99 -3.99 -13.74
CA VAL A 89 -14.62 -5.14 -14.44
C VAL A 89 -13.97 -6.43 -13.93
N PRO A 90 -14.58 -7.61 -14.14
CA PRO A 90 -14.07 -8.86 -13.60
C PRO A 90 -12.62 -9.19 -14.01
N GLN A 91 -12.21 -8.76 -15.22
CA GLN A 91 -10.90 -9.08 -15.80
C GLN A 91 -9.79 -8.14 -15.40
N GLU A 92 -10.07 -7.09 -14.63
CA GLU A 92 -9.09 -6.05 -14.30
C GLU A 92 -9.11 -5.75 -12.82
N ALA A 93 -7.93 -5.64 -12.22
CA ALA A 93 -7.79 -5.25 -10.83
C ALA A 93 -6.56 -4.36 -10.62
N MET A 94 -6.61 -3.56 -9.56
CA MET A 94 -5.43 -2.93 -8.97
C MET A 94 -5.38 -3.20 -7.48
N VAL A 95 -4.16 -3.42 -6.96
CA VAL A 95 -3.92 -3.79 -5.57
C VAL A 95 -2.93 -2.84 -4.95
N LYS A 96 -3.29 -2.28 -3.80
CA LYS A 96 -2.41 -1.38 -3.03
C LYS A 96 -1.36 -2.19 -2.29
N ARG A 97 -0.10 -1.98 -2.64
CA ARG A 97 1.08 -2.60 -2.04
C ARG A 97 1.67 -1.70 -0.96
N HIS A 98 2.71 -2.18 -0.29
CA HIS A 98 3.42 -1.38 0.71
C HIS A 98 4.03 -0.10 0.13
N LYS A 99 4.19 0.93 0.95
CA LYS A 99 4.85 2.18 0.56
C LYS A 99 6.26 1.94 0.02
N GLY A 100 6.53 2.44 -1.18
CA GLY A 100 7.80 2.30 -1.89
C GLY A 100 7.89 1.04 -2.76
N PHE A 101 6.79 0.30 -2.95
CA PHE A 101 6.71 -0.80 -3.92
C PHE A 101 6.93 -0.30 -5.35
N SER A 102 6.21 0.73 -5.75
CA SER A 102 6.35 1.38 -7.04
C SER A 102 5.91 2.85 -6.96
N PRO A 103 6.83 3.78 -6.72
CA PRO A 103 6.49 5.20 -6.66
C PRO A 103 5.82 5.72 -7.93
N ALA A 104 6.18 5.18 -9.10
CA ALA A 104 5.60 5.56 -10.39
C ALA A 104 4.10 5.26 -10.49
N THR A 105 3.62 4.24 -9.80
CA THR A 105 2.21 3.86 -9.75
C THR A 105 1.55 4.20 -8.41
N ARG A 106 2.19 5.00 -7.57
CA ARG A 106 1.76 5.28 -6.18
C ARG A 106 1.54 3.99 -5.39
N ASP A 107 2.41 3.01 -5.61
CA ASP A 107 2.40 1.69 -4.97
C ASP A 107 1.20 0.80 -5.37
N TRP A 108 0.53 1.08 -6.47
CA TRP A 108 -0.43 0.16 -7.07
C TRP A 108 0.25 -0.85 -7.97
N GLU A 109 -0.16 -2.11 -7.83
CA GLU A 109 0.12 -3.20 -8.76
C GLU A 109 -1.14 -3.50 -9.57
N PHE A 110 -1.03 -3.59 -10.88
CA PHE A 110 -2.13 -3.85 -11.81
C PHE A 110 -2.18 -5.32 -12.20
N PHE A 111 -3.39 -5.80 -12.51
CA PHE A 111 -3.64 -7.19 -12.87
C PHE A 111 -4.55 -7.26 -14.09
N PHE A 112 -4.21 -8.15 -15.00
CA PHE A 112 -5.12 -8.67 -16.00
C PHE A 112 -5.47 -10.11 -15.62
N LEU A 113 -6.78 -10.41 -15.57
CA LEU A 113 -7.32 -11.63 -15.01
C LEU A 113 -8.13 -12.38 -16.07
N SER A 114 -8.01 -13.71 -16.08
CA SER A 114 -9.00 -14.59 -16.69
C SER A 114 -9.97 -15.04 -15.61
N VAL A 115 -11.27 -14.95 -15.90
CA VAL A 115 -12.35 -15.29 -14.96
C VAL A 115 -13.30 -16.30 -15.56
N ALA A 116 -13.67 -17.31 -14.77
CA ALA A 116 -14.56 -18.38 -15.15
C ALA A 116 -15.41 -18.83 -13.95
N ALA A 117 -16.40 -19.68 -14.18
CA ALA A 117 -17.21 -20.29 -13.12
C ALA A 117 -16.37 -21.11 -12.11
N THR A 118 -15.15 -21.46 -12.48
CA THR A 118 -14.18 -22.17 -11.61
C THR A 118 -13.28 -21.23 -10.80
N GLY A 119 -13.38 -19.91 -11.00
CA GLY A 119 -12.59 -18.91 -10.27
C GLY A 119 -11.78 -17.98 -11.17
N THR A 120 -10.68 -17.46 -10.63
CA THR A 120 -9.80 -16.47 -11.26
C THR A 120 -8.44 -17.08 -11.56
N THR A 121 -7.84 -16.66 -12.69
CA THR A 121 -6.41 -16.88 -13.00
C THR A 121 -5.76 -15.53 -13.25
N ILE A 122 -4.56 -15.30 -12.69
CA ILE A 122 -3.76 -14.12 -12.98
C ILE A 122 -3.01 -14.36 -14.29
N GLU A 123 -3.43 -13.69 -15.35
CA GLU A 123 -2.77 -13.77 -16.66
C GLU A 123 -1.53 -12.87 -16.72
N LYS A 124 -1.65 -11.67 -16.13
CA LYS A 124 -0.56 -10.71 -16.05
C LYS A 124 -0.67 -9.86 -14.80
N ARG A 125 0.47 -9.53 -14.22
CA ARG A 125 0.58 -8.58 -13.11
C ARG A 125 1.82 -7.71 -13.26
N GLY A 126 1.79 -6.49 -12.72
CA GLY A 126 2.95 -5.60 -12.73
C GLY A 126 2.59 -4.14 -12.55
N THR A 127 3.60 -3.30 -12.72
CA THR A 127 3.49 -1.84 -12.53
C THR A 127 3.67 -1.04 -13.83
N ALA A 128 4.01 -1.69 -14.96
CA ALA A 128 4.30 -1.01 -16.22
C ALA A 128 3.60 -1.62 -17.43
N ASP A 129 3.60 -2.96 -17.56
CA ASP A 129 3.30 -3.66 -18.82
C ASP A 129 1.92 -4.31 -18.86
N VAL A 130 1.05 -4.02 -17.88
CA VAL A 130 -0.31 -4.57 -17.85
C VAL A 130 -1.19 -3.75 -18.77
N VAL A 131 -1.82 -4.43 -19.72
CA VAL A 131 -2.77 -3.87 -20.68
C VAL A 131 -4.15 -4.38 -20.34
N ASN A 132 -5.12 -3.48 -20.29
CA ASN A 132 -6.50 -3.81 -20.00
C ASN A 132 -7.20 -4.47 -21.20
N ARG A 133 -8.40 -5.01 -21.00
CA ARG A 133 -9.17 -5.67 -22.07
C ARG A 133 -9.55 -4.75 -23.25
N PHE A 134 -9.41 -3.44 -23.10
CA PHE A 134 -9.70 -2.43 -24.12
C PHE A 134 -8.44 -1.96 -24.86
N GLY A 135 -7.28 -2.57 -24.58
CA GLY A 135 -6.00 -2.27 -25.22
C GLY A 135 -5.23 -1.11 -24.60
N GLY A 136 -5.72 -0.52 -23.50
CA GLY A 136 -5.07 0.57 -22.78
C GLY A 136 -4.06 0.08 -21.75
N ASN A 137 -2.91 0.77 -21.62
CA ASN A 137 -1.95 0.49 -20.56
C ASN A 137 -2.47 1.03 -19.23
N CYS A 138 -2.60 0.15 -18.22
CA CYS A 138 -3.17 0.48 -16.92
C CYS A 138 -2.40 1.62 -16.22
N ALA A 139 -1.08 1.47 -16.08
CA ALA A 139 -0.24 2.43 -15.39
C ALA A 139 -0.30 3.82 -16.05
N SER A 140 -0.24 3.88 -17.39
CA SER A 140 -0.28 5.13 -18.15
C SER A 140 -1.61 5.88 -17.94
N CYS A 141 -2.74 5.16 -17.91
CA CYS A 141 -4.04 5.77 -17.65
C CYS A 141 -4.13 6.28 -16.21
N HIS A 142 -3.79 5.43 -15.23
CA HIS A 142 -3.89 5.74 -13.81
C HIS A 142 -2.92 6.83 -13.33
N GLN A 143 -1.81 7.06 -14.03
CA GLN A 143 -0.91 8.19 -13.80
C GLN A 143 -1.59 9.54 -14.04
N GLY A 144 -2.62 9.61 -14.89
CA GLY A 144 -3.42 10.80 -15.13
C GLY A 144 -4.22 11.29 -13.94
N ALA A 145 -4.53 10.42 -12.97
CA ALA A 145 -5.27 10.82 -11.79
C ALA A 145 -4.50 11.86 -10.96
N ALA A 146 -5.19 12.91 -10.53
CA ALA A 146 -4.61 13.91 -9.64
C ALA A 146 -4.05 13.24 -8.37
N ALA A 147 -2.92 13.74 -7.86
CA ALA A 147 -2.15 13.10 -6.79
C ALA A 147 -2.98 12.77 -5.55
N ARG A 148 -3.94 13.64 -5.19
CA ARG A 148 -4.82 13.45 -4.04
C ARG A 148 -5.73 12.22 -4.14
N PHE A 149 -5.99 11.72 -5.33
CA PHE A 149 -6.83 10.53 -5.55
C PHE A 149 -6.04 9.22 -5.66
N ASP A 150 -4.74 9.26 -5.33
CA ASP A 150 -3.86 8.09 -5.20
C ASP A 150 -3.84 7.17 -6.44
N GLY A 151 -4.06 7.73 -7.63
CA GLY A 151 -4.06 6.93 -8.87
C GLY A 151 -5.41 6.26 -9.20
N VAL A 152 -6.46 6.52 -8.45
CA VAL A 152 -7.79 5.98 -8.75
C VAL A 152 -8.51 6.92 -9.72
N CYS A 153 -8.90 6.37 -10.87
CA CYS A 153 -9.58 7.09 -11.94
C CYS A 153 -11.10 7.04 -11.74
N GLU A 154 -11.68 8.22 -11.62
CA GLU A 154 -13.12 8.44 -11.68
C GLU A 154 -13.39 9.75 -12.45
N GLU A 155 -14.67 10.07 -12.65
CA GLU A 155 -15.06 11.35 -13.20
C GLU A 155 -14.46 12.50 -12.38
N ASN A 156 -13.85 13.46 -13.05
CA ASN A 156 -13.16 14.61 -12.43
C ASN A 156 -11.86 14.29 -11.65
N HIS A 157 -11.37 13.04 -11.70
CA HIS A 157 -10.08 12.70 -11.09
C HIS A 157 -8.87 13.04 -11.98
N GLY A 158 -9.07 13.41 -13.24
CA GLY A 158 -8.03 13.84 -14.17
C GLY A 158 -7.59 12.78 -15.19
N CYS A 159 -8.14 11.57 -15.11
CA CYS A 159 -7.89 10.53 -16.10
C CYS A 159 -8.64 10.79 -17.41
N ALA A 160 -8.12 10.23 -18.50
CA ALA A 160 -8.87 10.20 -19.76
C ALA A 160 -10.17 9.39 -19.59
N PRO A 161 -11.25 9.78 -20.31
CA PRO A 161 -12.49 9.01 -20.32
C PRO A 161 -12.25 7.60 -20.81
N LEU A 162 -13.03 6.67 -20.28
CA LEU A 162 -13.00 5.28 -20.74
C LEU A 162 -13.61 5.20 -22.16
N PRO A 163 -13.15 4.26 -23.01
CA PRO A 163 -13.60 4.17 -24.41
C PRO A 163 -15.01 3.61 -24.56
N ILE A 164 -15.67 3.20 -23.47
CA ILE A 164 -17.02 2.66 -23.45
C ILE A 164 -17.87 3.35 -22.40
N GLY A 165 -19.18 3.41 -22.64
CA GLY A 165 -20.13 4.08 -21.75
C GLY A 165 -20.48 3.27 -20.50
N PRO A 166 -21.11 3.91 -19.49
CA PRO A 166 -21.49 3.28 -18.23
C PRO A 166 -22.34 2.01 -18.38
N ASP A 167 -23.29 1.99 -19.29
CA ASP A 167 -24.17 0.85 -19.52
C ASP A 167 -23.39 -0.41 -19.95
N VAL A 168 -22.34 -0.22 -20.78
CA VAL A 168 -21.48 -1.32 -21.22
C VAL A 168 -20.64 -1.85 -20.06
N PHE A 169 -20.10 -0.97 -19.22
CA PHE A 169 -19.40 -1.37 -18.00
C PHE A 169 -20.31 -2.16 -17.08
N HIS A 170 -21.51 -1.66 -16.85
CA HIS A 170 -22.49 -2.34 -15.99
C HIS A 170 -22.84 -3.72 -16.51
N ALA A 171 -23.11 -3.87 -17.81
CA ALA A 171 -23.37 -5.18 -18.43
C ALA A 171 -22.17 -6.15 -18.25
N ILE A 172 -20.94 -5.66 -18.34
CA ILE A 172 -19.74 -6.48 -18.10
C ILE A 172 -19.63 -6.87 -16.63
N GLN A 173 -19.92 -5.98 -15.70
CA GLN A 173 -19.93 -6.25 -14.26
C GLN A 173 -20.95 -7.33 -13.90
N GLU A 174 -22.18 -7.23 -14.43
CA GLU A 174 -23.24 -8.20 -14.22
C GLU A 174 -22.93 -9.58 -14.83
N SER A 175 -22.06 -9.63 -15.84
CA SER A 175 -21.65 -10.88 -16.49
C SER A 175 -20.51 -11.61 -15.78
N ASP A 176 -20.13 -11.23 -14.55
CA ASP A 176 -19.07 -11.89 -13.80
C ASP A 176 -19.39 -13.37 -13.58
N PRO A 177 -18.63 -14.31 -14.20
CA PRO A 177 -18.97 -15.73 -14.16
C PRO A 177 -18.53 -16.41 -12.85
N ARG A 178 -17.75 -15.74 -12.01
CA ARG A 178 -17.22 -16.31 -10.77
C ARG A 178 -18.35 -16.60 -9.77
N PRO A 179 -18.24 -17.64 -8.93
CA PRO A 179 -19.28 -17.93 -7.94
C PRO A 179 -19.40 -16.80 -6.90
N VAL A 180 -20.63 -16.47 -6.55
CA VAL A 180 -20.95 -15.59 -5.41
C VAL A 180 -20.87 -16.46 -4.16
N GLN A 181 -19.80 -16.31 -3.35
CA GLN A 181 -19.56 -17.05 -2.11
C GLN A 181 -19.71 -16.15 -0.91
#